data_1983b1466e36d35f77e012c6944e29a7
#
_entry.id   1983b1466e36d35f77e012c6944e29a7
#
_cell.length_a   1.000
_cell.length_b   1.000
_cell.length_c   1.000
_cell.angle_alpha   90.00
_cell.angle_beta   90.00
_cell.angle_gamma   90.00
#
_symmetry.space_group_name_H-M   'P 1'
#
loop_
_entity.id
_entity.type
_entity.pdbx_description
1 polymer ?
#
loop_
_entity_poly.entity_id
_entity_poly.type
_entity_poly.pdbx_seq_one_letter_code
_entity_poly.pdbx_strand_id
1 'polypeptide(L)'
;MLKLIENSDLWHLFEDDPVRPHLTAHFRTAPGREAFVLYSRNDIRPRARAVICTAYTNVVPLTEQELDAYSIAADSWDQAPNIAVFYTVWSYDRGAGRDIVFAAQSWIKEHRGCKRFVTLSPLTKMAEQFHLKNGAVLTAKGTQCQNFEY
;
A
#
# COMPACT_ATOMS: atom_id res chain seq x y z
N MET A 1 7.77 -11.96 7.97
CA MET A 1 8.37 -12.08 6.62
C MET A 1 7.44 -11.47 5.61
N LEU A 2 7.92 -10.49 4.87
CA LEU A 2 7.16 -9.84 3.80
C LEU A 2 7.17 -10.72 2.54
N LYS A 3 6.01 -10.84 1.89
CA LYS A 3 5.85 -11.58 0.64
C LYS A 3 4.96 -10.81 -0.33
N LEU A 4 5.36 -10.78 -1.59
CA LEU A 4 4.56 -10.24 -2.67
C LEU A 4 3.37 -11.17 -2.97
N ILE A 5 2.19 -10.60 -3.17
CA ILE A 5 0.98 -11.35 -3.56
C ILE A 5 0.94 -11.44 -5.08
N GLU A 6 1.42 -12.55 -5.63
CA GLU A 6 1.49 -12.77 -7.08
C GLU A 6 0.38 -13.71 -7.59
N ASN A 7 -0.09 -14.61 -6.73
CA ASN A 7 -1.01 -15.67 -7.11
C ASN A 7 -2.40 -15.45 -6.52
N SER A 8 -3.41 -15.95 -7.23
CA SER A 8 -4.82 -15.91 -6.80
C SER A 8 -5.09 -16.65 -5.49
N ASP A 9 -4.20 -17.53 -5.06
CA ASP A 9 -4.32 -18.27 -3.79
C ASP A 9 -4.42 -17.34 -2.56
N LEU A 10 -3.86 -16.13 -2.66
CA LEU A 10 -3.87 -15.14 -1.58
C LEU A 10 -4.91 -14.02 -1.79
N TRP A 11 -5.68 -14.06 -2.86
CA TRP A 11 -6.67 -13.02 -3.17
C TRP A 11 -7.80 -12.95 -2.15
N HIS A 12 -8.06 -14.04 -1.42
CA HIS A 12 -9.04 -14.05 -0.33
C HIS A 12 -8.70 -13.04 0.78
N LEU A 13 -7.42 -12.67 0.93
CA LEU A 13 -7.00 -11.65 1.91
C LEU A 13 -7.57 -10.26 1.57
N PHE A 14 -7.83 -9.97 0.29
CA PHE A 14 -8.36 -8.68 -0.13
C PHE A 14 -9.81 -8.45 0.31
N GLU A 15 -10.55 -9.52 0.61
CA GLU A 15 -11.91 -9.43 1.12
C GLU A 15 -11.97 -8.83 2.52
N ASP A 16 -10.85 -8.86 3.24
CA ASP A 16 -10.73 -8.33 4.59
C ASP A 16 -10.40 -6.83 4.65
N ASP A 17 -10.24 -6.16 3.50
CA ASP A 17 -9.93 -4.72 3.47
C ASP A 17 -11.09 -3.90 4.03
N PRO A 18 -10.92 -3.25 5.21
CA PRO A 18 -11.99 -2.48 5.83
C PRO A 18 -12.15 -1.07 5.22
N VAL A 19 -11.20 -0.64 4.40
CA VAL A 19 -11.11 0.74 3.88
C VAL A 19 -11.67 0.86 2.48
N ARG A 20 -11.22 -0.03 1.59
CA ARG A 20 -11.61 -0.04 0.16
C ARG A 20 -12.04 -1.42 -0.31
N PRO A 21 -13.08 -2.01 0.31
CA PRO A 21 -13.52 -3.37 -0.04
C PRO A 21 -14.05 -3.48 -1.47
N HIS A 22 -14.41 -2.35 -2.10
CA HIS A 22 -14.87 -2.28 -3.49
C HIS A 22 -13.77 -2.50 -4.53
N LEU A 23 -12.49 -2.36 -4.16
CA LEU A 23 -11.38 -2.59 -5.08
C LEU A 23 -11.15 -4.09 -5.27
N THR A 24 -11.18 -4.54 -6.53
CA THR A 24 -11.03 -5.96 -6.88
C THR A 24 -9.60 -6.44 -6.75
N ALA A 25 -9.41 -7.75 -6.69
CA ALA A 25 -8.08 -8.37 -6.76
C ALA A 25 -7.36 -8.02 -8.07
N HIS A 26 -8.08 -7.96 -9.19
CA HIS A 26 -7.52 -7.55 -10.47
C HIS A 26 -6.99 -6.12 -10.44
N PHE A 27 -7.71 -5.18 -9.80
CA PHE A 27 -7.23 -3.82 -9.63
C PHE A 27 -5.91 -3.79 -8.83
N ARG A 28 -5.85 -4.55 -7.73
CA ARG A 28 -4.72 -4.54 -6.78
C ARG A 28 -3.46 -5.20 -7.32
N THR A 29 -3.59 -6.07 -8.29
CA THR A 29 -2.49 -6.83 -8.89
C THR A 29 -2.24 -6.49 -10.36
N ALA A 30 -2.92 -5.49 -10.89
CA ALA A 30 -2.73 -5.01 -12.26
C ALA A 30 -1.31 -4.43 -12.45
N PRO A 31 -0.80 -4.35 -13.69
CA PRO A 31 0.48 -3.71 -13.97
C PRO A 31 0.56 -2.30 -13.37
N GLY A 32 1.66 -2.01 -12.68
CA GLY A 32 1.83 -0.75 -11.94
C GLY A 32 1.29 -0.75 -10.52
N ARG A 33 0.76 -1.88 -10.06
CA ARG A 33 0.28 -2.08 -8.69
C ARG A 33 0.81 -3.38 -8.13
N GLU A 34 1.06 -3.40 -6.84
CA GLU A 34 1.50 -4.60 -6.13
C GLU A 34 0.85 -4.64 -4.74
N ALA A 35 0.67 -5.83 -4.23
CA ALA A 35 0.21 -6.04 -2.88
C ALA A 35 1.17 -6.96 -2.14
N PHE A 36 1.33 -6.71 -0.85
CA PHE A 36 2.22 -7.47 0.02
C PHE A 36 1.47 -7.99 1.23
N VAL A 37 1.88 -9.15 1.69
CA VAL A 37 1.44 -9.73 2.96
C VAL A 37 2.61 -9.89 3.89
N LEU A 38 2.42 -9.53 5.15
CA LEU A 38 3.38 -9.78 6.23
C LEU A 38 2.96 -11.03 6.97
N TYR A 39 3.85 -12.02 7.01
CA TYR A 39 3.65 -13.26 7.77
C TYR A 39 4.35 -13.24 9.11
N SER A 40 3.81 -14.00 10.07
CA SER A 40 4.49 -14.33 11.31
C SER A 40 5.78 -15.10 11.03
N ARG A 41 6.80 -14.90 11.89
CA ARG A 41 8.14 -15.52 11.69
C ARG A 41 8.32 -16.85 12.40
N ASN A 42 7.69 -17.01 13.56
CA ASN A 42 8.00 -18.10 14.49
C ASN A 42 6.90 -19.14 14.62
N ASP A 43 5.88 -19.08 13.76
CA ASP A 43 4.79 -20.04 13.81
C ASP A 43 5.11 -21.27 12.95
N ILE A 44 4.76 -22.45 13.44
CA ILE A 44 4.86 -23.72 12.68
C ILE A 44 4.05 -23.59 11.38
N ARG A 45 2.95 -22.84 11.42
CA ARG A 45 2.17 -22.46 10.24
C ARG A 45 2.16 -20.94 10.17
N PRO A 46 2.91 -20.34 9.24
CA PRO A 46 2.91 -18.92 9.06
C PRO A 46 1.49 -18.39 8.78
N ARG A 47 1.07 -17.36 9.51
CA ARG A 47 -0.22 -16.70 9.32
C ARG A 47 -0.02 -15.27 8.88
N ALA A 48 -0.97 -14.76 8.09
CA ALA A 48 -0.97 -13.37 7.68
C ALA A 48 -1.18 -12.46 8.91
N ARG A 49 -0.34 -11.44 9.04
CA ARG A 49 -0.40 -10.44 10.10
C ARG A 49 -0.91 -9.10 9.59
N ALA A 50 -0.58 -8.74 8.37
CA ALA A 50 -1.03 -7.50 7.72
C ALA A 50 -0.94 -7.61 6.21
N VAL A 51 -1.69 -6.77 5.51
CA VAL A 51 -1.64 -6.61 4.05
C VAL A 51 -1.53 -5.13 3.71
N ILE A 52 -0.76 -4.83 2.68
CA ILE A 52 -0.63 -3.46 2.13
C ILE A 52 -0.71 -3.52 0.61
N CYS A 53 -1.43 -2.56 0.03
CA CYS A 53 -1.52 -2.41 -1.42
C CYS A 53 -0.87 -1.10 -1.84
N THR A 54 -0.10 -1.17 -2.91
CA THR A 54 0.66 -0.04 -3.44
C THR A 54 0.45 0.14 -4.94
N ALA A 55 0.52 1.37 -5.39
CA ALA A 55 0.60 1.74 -6.80
C ALA A 55 1.86 2.56 -7.03
N TYR A 56 2.43 2.46 -8.23
CA TYR A 56 3.64 3.18 -8.60
C TYR A 56 3.30 4.32 -9.53
N THR A 57 3.70 5.53 -9.17
CA THR A 57 3.35 6.75 -9.89
C THR A 57 4.52 7.72 -9.97
N ASN A 58 4.41 8.74 -10.84
CA ASN A 58 5.33 9.89 -10.86
C ASN A 58 4.67 11.18 -10.36
N VAL A 59 3.35 11.13 -10.09
CA VAL A 59 2.56 12.23 -9.55
C VAL A 59 1.76 11.70 -8.36
N VAL A 60 1.67 12.46 -7.29
CA VAL A 60 0.89 12.07 -6.12
C VAL A 60 -0.61 12.14 -6.45
N PRO A 61 -1.34 11.00 -6.39
CA PRO A 61 -2.77 11.01 -6.61
C PRO A 61 -3.50 11.57 -5.39
N LEU A 62 -4.54 12.34 -5.63
CA LEU A 62 -5.38 12.94 -4.58
C LEU A 62 -6.74 12.25 -4.45
N THR A 63 -7.09 11.40 -5.41
CA THR A 63 -8.34 10.63 -5.47
C THR A 63 -8.10 9.21 -5.98
N GLU A 64 -9.08 8.32 -5.82
CA GLU A 64 -9.00 6.97 -6.39
C GLU A 64 -8.95 6.98 -7.92
N GLN A 65 -9.66 7.93 -8.57
CA GLN A 65 -9.61 8.08 -10.02
C GLN A 65 -8.22 8.47 -10.49
N GLU A 66 -7.55 9.37 -9.78
CA GLU A 66 -6.18 9.75 -10.08
C GLU A 66 -5.21 8.61 -9.77
N LEU A 67 -5.43 7.82 -8.71
CA LEU A 67 -4.66 6.62 -8.43
C LEU A 67 -4.65 5.66 -9.61
N ASP A 68 -5.83 5.41 -10.18
CA ASP A 68 -5.99 4.56 -11.35
C ASP A 68 -5.31 5.16 -12.59
N ALA A 69 -5.56 6.44 -12.85
CA ALA A 69 -5.02 7.14 -14.01
C ALA A 69 -3.49 7.29 -13.98
N TYR A 70 -2.90 7.49 -12.79
CA TYR A 70 -1.47 7.76 -12.62
C TYR A 70 -0.62 6.50 -12.40
N SER A 71 -1.23 5.34 -12.20
CA SER A 71 -0.49 4.08 -12.03
C SER A 71 0.26 3.74 -13.31
N ILE A 72 1.55 3.44 -13.18
CA ILE A 72 2.46 3.19 -14.29
C ILE A 72 2.71 1.70 -14.42
N ALA A 73 2.30 1.11 -15.55
CA ALA A 73 2.61 -0.28 -15.86
C ALA A 73 4.12 -0.48 -16.06
N ALA A 74 4.64 -1.60 -15.58
CA ALA A 74 6.08 -1.87 -15.58
C ALA A 74 6.71 -1.88 -16.99
N ASP A 75 5.96 -2.32 -17.99
CA ASP A 75 6.37 -2.33 -19.40
C ASP A 75 6.40 -0.93 -20.04
N SER A 76 5.77 0.05 -19.40
CA SER A 76 5.75 1.46 -19.83
C SER A 76 6.79 2.33 -19.10
N TRP A 77 7.68 1.71 -18.33
CA TRP A 77 8.67 2.45 -17.55
C TRP A 77 9.88 2.87 -18.41
N ASP A 78 9.76 3.96 -19.13
CA ASP A 78 10.91 4.66 -19.70
C ASP A 78 11.78 5.25 -18.58
N GLN A 79 11.15 5.65 -17.49
CA GLN A 79 11.78 6.02 -16.24
C GLN A 79 11.12 5.25 -15.11
N ALA A 80 11.92 4.70 -14.19
CA ALA A 80 11.38 4.06 -13.00
C ALA A 80 10.47 5.03 -12.23
N PRO A 81 9.28 4.59 -11.75
CA PRO A 81 8.41 5.45 -10.95
C PRO A 81 9.14 5.88 -9.68
N ASN A 82 8.98 7.15 -9.32
CA ASN A 82 9.64 7.72 -8.14
C ASN A 82 8.82 7.55 -6.86
N ILE A 83 7.53 7.32 -7.00
CA ILE A 83 6.58 7.33 -5.89
C ILE A 83 5.92 5.96 -5.76
N ALA A 84 5.93 5.42 -4.55
CA ALA A 84 5.08 4.32 -4.14
C ALA A 84 3.92 4.89 -3.33
N VAL A 85 2.69 4.60 -3.76
CA VAL A 85 1.47 5.08 -3.11
C VAL A 85 0.83 3.94 -2.36
N PHE A 86 0.84 4.00 -1.03
CA PHE A 86 0.09 3.08 -0.19
C PHE A 86 -1.36 3.52 -0.12
N TYR A 87 -2.26 2.80 -0.78
CA TYR A 87 -3.66 3.20 -0.83
C TYR A 87 -4.58 2.41 0.10
N THR A 88 -4.18 1.21 0.52
CA THR A 88 -4.82 0.49 1.62
C THR A 88 -3.80 -0.26 2.46
N VAL A 89 -4.05 -0.31 3.76
CA VAL A 89 -3.31 -1.15 4.70
C VAL A 89 -4.28 -1.63 5.79
N TRP A 90 -4.21 -2.89 6.12
CA TRP A 90 -4.96 -3.46 7.25
C TRP A 90 -4.15 -4.54 7.95
N SER A 91 -4.50 -4.80 9.18
CA SER A 91 -3.76 -5.74 10.02
C SER A 91 -4.70 -6.64 10.81
N TYR A 92 -4.21 -7.83 11.06
CA TYR A 92 -4.88 -8.84 11.90
C TYR A 92 -4.33 -8.84 13.32
N ASP A 93 -3.15 -8.23 13.53
CA ASP A 93 -2.47 -8.14 14.80
C ASP A 93 -2.13 -6.70 15.14
N ARG A 94 -2.10 -6.41 16.44
CA ARG A 94 -1.64 -5.11 16.93
C ARG A 94 -0.16 -4.87 16.53
N GLY A 95 0.10 -3.70 15.96
CA GLY A 95 1.44 -3.30 15.51
C GLY A 95 1.83 -3.81 14.13
N ALA A 96 1.14 -4.80 13.58
CA ALA A 96 1.49 -5.38 12.28
C ALA A 96 1.28 -4.40 11.11
N GLY A 97 0.34 -3.46 11.24
CA GLY A 97 0.14 -2.41 10.25
C GLY A 97 1.35 -1.49 10.12
N ARG A 98 1.96 -1.11 11.25
CA ARG A 98 3.23 -0.37 11.25
C ARG A 98 4.36 -1.21 10.65
N ASP A 99 4.47 -2.45 11.06
CA ASP A 99 5.55 -3.34 10.61
C ASP A 99 5.51 -3.49 9.08
N ILE A 100 4.32 -3.69 8.48
CA ILE A 100 4.21 -3.88 7.04
C ILE A 100 4.49 -2.59 6.27
N VAL A 101 4.11 -1.42 6.78
CA VAL A 101 4.41 -0.14 6.12
C VAL A 101 5.93 0.03 5.96
N PHE A 102 6.69 -0.20 7.01
CA PHE A 102 8.16 -0.06 6.95
C PHE A 102 8.84 -1.19 6.18
N ALA A 103 8.34 -2.43 6.30
CA ALA A 103 8.86 -3.54 5.52
C ALA A 103 8.63 -3.34 4.02
N ALA A 104 7.46 -2.88 3.62
CA ALA A 104 7.15 -2.57 2.23
C ALA A 104 8.01 -1.42 1.69
N GLN A 105 8.21 -0.36 2.46
CA GLN A 105 9.11 0.75 2.07
C GLN A 105 10.52 0.23 1.76
N SER A 106 11.08 -0.57 2.65
CA SER A 106 12.43 -1.12 2.47
C SER A 106 12.52 -2.00 1.21
N TRP A 107 11.57 -2.88 1.03
CA TRP A 107 11.52 -3.79 -0.12
C TRP A 107 11.37 -3.02 -1.43
N ILE A 108 10.44 -2.05 -1.49
CA ILE A 108 10.17 -1.25 -2.69
C ILE A 108 11.37 -0.39 -3.04
N LYS A 109 12.00 0.22 -2.05
CA LYS A 109 13.22 1.01 -2.25
C LYS A 109 14.32 0.18 -2.90
N GLU A 110 14.51 -1.03 -2.44
CA GLU A 110 15.53 -1.95 -2.95
C GLU A 110 15.19 -2.50 -4.33
N HIS A 111 13.93 -2.92 -4.56
CA HIS A 111 13.53 -3.68 -5.76
C HIS A 111 12.86 -2.85 -6.85
N ARG A 112 12.35 -1.66 -6.52
CA ARG A 112 11.64 -0.78 -7.46
C ARG A 112 12.30 0.58 -7.63
N GLY A 113 13.18 0.96 -6.73
CA GLY A 113 13.93 2.21 -6.81
C GLY A 113 13.11 3.46 -6.48
N CYS A 114 11.90 3.33 -5.94
CA CYS A 114 11.11 4.47 -5.50
C CYS A 114 11.79 5.19 -4.33
N LYS A 115 11.77 6.52 -4.37
CA LYS A 115 12.40 7.38 -3.36
C LYS A 115 11.39 8.04 -2.44
N ARG A 116 10.12 8.12 -2.87
CA ARG A 116 9.04 8.74 -2.10
C ARG A 116 7.97 7.70 -1.78
N PHE A 117 7.48 7.75 -0.56
CA PHE A 117 6.44 6.87 -0.05
C PHE A 117 5.30 7.73 0.48
N VAL A 118 4.20 7.76 -0.26
CA VAL A 118 3.02 8.57 0.07
C VAL A 118 1.82 7.66 0.28
N THR A 119 0.80 8.16 0.94
CA THR A 119 -0.45 7.43 1.12
C THR A 119 -1.58 8.10 0.34
N LEU A 120 -2.59 7.31 -0.01
CA LEU A 120 -3.91 7.79 -0.39
C LEU A 120 -4.89 7.25 0.65
N SER A 121 -5.16 8.04 1.68
CA SER A 121 -5.88 7.59 2.87
C SER A 121 -7.31 8.13 2.91
N PRO A 122 -8.26 7.41 3.54
CA PRO A 122 -9.59 7.95 3.76
C PRO A 122 -9.54 9.11 4.76
N LEU A 123 -10.57 9.97 4.72
CA LEU A 123 -10.72 11.12 5.62
C LEU A 123 -11.22 10.67 7.01
N THR A 124 -10.50 9.78 7.66
CA THR A 124 -10.83 9.30 9.00
C THR A 124 -9.76 9.67 10.00
N LYS A 125 -10.15 9.89 11.26
CA LYS A 125 -9.20 10.11 12.34
C LYS A 125 -8.31 8.91 12.58
N MET A 126 -8.83 7.70 12.39
CA MET A 126 -8.05 6.46 12.55
C MET A 126 -6.87 6.44 11.56
N ALA A 127 -7.10 6.73 10.28
CA ALA A 127 -6.04 6.79 9.27
C ALA A 127 -5.04 7.91 9.59
N GLU A 128 -5.53 9.09 9.95
CA GLU A 128 -4.68 10.23 10.33
C GLU A 128 -3.78 9.89 11.52
N GLN A 129 -4.34 9.39 12.60
CA GLN A 129 -3.58 9.02 13.79
C GLN A 129 -2.56 7.92 13.52
N PHE A 130 -2.93 6.93 12.72
CA PHE A 130 -2.03 5.83 12.34
C PHE A 130 -0.79 6.35 11.61
N HIS A 131 -0.97 7.16 10.57
CA HIS A 131 0.16 7.65 9.79
C HIS A 131 1.00 8.67 10.54
N LEU A 132 0.39 9.61 11.26
CA LEU A 132 1.12 10.59 12.07
C LEU A 132 1.91 9.91 13.19
N LYS A 133 1.33 8.94 13.86
CA LYS A 133 2.02 8.16 14.91
C LYS A 133 3.21 7.39 14.37
N ASN A 134 3.15 6.94 13.13
CA ASN A 134 4.25 6.25 12.47
C ASN A 134 5.33 7.19 11.90
N GLY A 135 5.20 8.50 12.09
CA GLY A 135 6.19 9.49 11.69
C GLY A 135 5.96 10.11 10.33
N ALA A 136 4.86 9.81 9.65
CA ALA A 136 4.51 10.46 8.39
C ALA A 136 3.99 11.88 8.62
N VAL A 137 4.05 12.71 7.59
CA VAL A 137 3.60 14.09 7.58
C VAL A 137 2.40 14.26 6.66
N LEU A 138 1.36 14.96 7.10
CA LEU A 138 0.23 15.32 6.26
C LEU A 138 0.69 16.30 5.17
N THR A 139 0.49 15.93 3.90
CA THR A 139 0.91 16.74 2.75
C THR A 139 -0.27 17.34 1.98
N ALA A 140 -1.42 16.68 1.98
CA ALA A 140 -2.63 17.18 1.33
C ALA A 140 -3.88 16.62 2.01
N LYS A 141 -4.95 17.40 2.01
CA LYS A 141 -6.27 16.99 2.50
C LYS A 141 -7.33 17.54 1.57
N GLY A 142 -7.97 16.64 0.83
CA GLY A 142 -9.06 16.97 -0.09
C GLY A 142 -10.43 16.69 0.50
N THR A 143 -11.43 16.59 -0.38
CA THR A 143 -12.81 16.27 -0.01
C THR A 143 -13.09 14.77 0.08
N GLN A 144 -12.25 13.93 -0.49
CA GLN A 144 -12.40 12.47 -0.52
C GLN A 144 -11.28 11.74 0.19
N CYS A 145 -10.06 12.24 0.10
CA CYS A 145 -8.87 11.60 0.62
C CYS A 145 -7.93 12.59 1.28
N GLN A 146 -7.01 12.06 2.05
CA GLN A 146 -5.86 12.78 2.57
C GLN A 146 -4.58 12.00 2.28
N ASN A 147 -3.47 12.72 2.16
CA ASN A 147 -2.17 12.16 1.82
C ASN A 147 -1.18 12.41 2.94
N PHE A 148 -0.43 11.37 3.28
CA PHE A 148 0.70 11.44 4.20
C PHE A 148 1.96 11.01 3.47
N GLU A 149 3.09 11.56 3.84
CA GLU A 149 4.39 11.19 3.29
C GLU A 149 5.33 10.75 4.40
N TYR A 150 5.89 9.59 4.20
CA TYR A 150 6.91 9.02 5.07
C TYR A 150 8.31 9.50 4.75
#